data_ac20a9ed0ba99771667e96bc1ddc32a5
#
_entry.id   ac20a9ed0ba99771667e96bc1ddc32a5
#
_cell.length_a   1.000
_cell.length_b   1.000
_cell.length_c   1.000
_cell.angle_alpha   90.00
_cell.angle_beta   90.00
_cell.angle_gamma   90.00
#
_symmetry.space_group_name_H-M   'P 1'
#
loop_
_entity.id
_entity.type
_entity.pdbx_description
1 polymer ?
#
loop_
_entity_poly.entity_id
_entity_poly.type
_entity_poly.pdbx_seq_one_letter_code
_entity_poly.pdbx_strand_id
1 'polypeptide(L)'
;MINHLMSILISIFLSGYHGKTTDFAKNSSCHRTTIAHFLNSGKWDDTLLENTLKSSVVEIIYSEAQRTGNPVFCIVDDTIASKPKPSSQALHPIEDAYFHQSHLKGKQDYGHQAVAVMLSCNGIVLNYAFVLYNKSISKIDIVQSIAKELPEPPVMSYFLCDCWYVSEKIINTFVQKGFHTIGALKTNRLLYPSGMKKKLSELDAELSVTEKGFDPVTVKNRKYYVCRWTIGVFFRQCKTRLALDTYQIRSSKGIQRYWLLMSMAHYICVIGTGRYQSFQEGYQLIRSTIQQEKYQYLFQCAKSSIDFEAFMKLAG
;
A
#
# COMPACT_ATOMS: atom_id res chain seq x y z
N MET A 1 -17.93 -17.11 2.96
CA MET A 1 -17.23 -15.85 2.64
C MET A 1 -16.18 -15.52 3.69
N ILE A 2 -16.54 -15.24 4.94
CA ILE A 2 -15.59 -14.89 6.03
C ILE A 2 -14.47 -15.92 6.17
N ASN A 3 -14.76 -17.21 6.14
CA ASN A 3 -13.75 -18.27 6.27
C ASN A 3 -12.68 -18.21 5.18
N HIS A 4 -13.03 -17.90 3.93
CA HIS A 4 -12.03 -17.77 2.85
C HIS A 4 -11.17 -16.53 3.03
N LEU A 5 -11.78 -15.41 3.43
CA LEU A 5 -11.08 -14.18 3.74
C LEU A 5 -10.08 -14.40 4.90
N MET A 6 -10.54 -14.99 6.00
CA MET A 6 -9.68 -15.33 7.15
C MET A 6 -8.55 -16.29 6.76
N SER A 7 -8.83 -17.33 5.95
CA SER A 7 -7.81 -18.26 5.47
C SER A 7 -6.71 -17.56 4.67
N ILE A 8 -7.08 -16.60 3.82
CA ILE A 8 -6.10 -15.83 3.04
C ILE A 8 -5.28 -14.91 3.96
N LEU A 9 -5.93 -14.20 4.90
CA LEU A 9 -5.22 -13.33 5.85
C LEU A 9 -4.25 -14.13 6.74
N ILE A 10 -4.70 -15.25 7.30
CA ILE A 10 -3.85 -16.17 8.08
C ILE A 10 -2.65 -16.63 7.25
N SER A 11 -2.89 -16.99 5.98
CA SER A 11 -1.81 -17.40 5.08
C SER A 11 -0.84 -16.28 4.75
N ILE A 12 -1.32 -15.04 4.60
CA ILE A 12 -0.46 -13.86 4.43
C ILE A 12 0.46 -13.70 5.65
N PHE A 13 -0.04 -13.88 6.87
CA PHE A 13 0.79 -13.77 8.08
C PHE A 13 1.76 -14.94 8.27
N LEU A 14 1.34 -16.16 7.96
CA LEU A 14 2.19 -17.35 8.13
C LEU A 14 3.20 -17.55 7.02
N SER A 15 2.82 -17.25 5.77
CA SER A 15 3.59 -17.56 4.55
C SER A 15 3.67 -16.39 3.58
N GLY A 16 3.63 -15.15 4.08
CA GLY A 16 3.43 -13.93 3.30
C GLY A 16 4.44 -13.62 2.19
N TYR A 17 5.56 -14.32 2.14
CA TYR A 17 6.52 -14.17 1.04
C TYR A 17 6.25 -15.11 -0.15
N HIS A 18 5.32 -16.07 -0.07
CA HIS A 18 5.02 -17.02 -1.14
C HIS A 18 3.88 -16.59 -2.07
N GLY A 19 2.76 -16.11 -1.54
CA GLY A 19 1.65 -15.53 -2.31
C GLY A 19 0.97 -16.44 -3.34
N LYS A 20 1.11 -17.78 -3.19
CA LYS A 20 0.47 -18.75 -4.09
C LYS A 20 -0.88 -19.19 -3.54
N THR A 21 -1.86 -19.42 -4.42
CA THR A 21 -3.17 -19.97 -4.01
C THR A 21 -3.07 -21.33 -3.33
N THR A 22 -2.05 -22.13 -3.67
CA THR A 22 -1.72 -23.38 -2.98
C THR A 22 -1.30 -23.17 -1.54
N ASP A 23 -0.56 -22.09 -1.25
CA ASP A 23 -0.12 -21.78 0.11
C ASP A 23 -1.28 -21.23 0.94
N PHE A 24 -2.19 -20.47 0.31
CA PHE A 24 -3.43 -20.03 0.97
C PHE A 24 -4.35 -21.21 1.31
N ALA A 25 -4.41 -22.23 0.46
CA ALA A 25 -5.22 -23.41 0.70
C ALA A 25 -4.71 -24.27 1.88
N LYS A 26 -3.41 -24.25 2.21
CA LYS A 26 -2.85 -24.98 3.36
C LYS A 26 -3.44 -24.56 4.70
N ASN A 27 -3.91 -23.33 4.80
CA ASN A 27 -4.54 -22.78 5.99
C ASN A 27 -6.07 -22.69 5.86
N SER A 28 -6.66 -23.53 5.00
CA SER A 28 -8.08 -23.56 4.70
C SER A 28 -8.57 -25.00 4.62
N SER A 29 -9.83 -25.23 4.98
CA SER A 29 -10.52 -26.50 4.69
C SER A 29 -10.88 -26.66 3.22
N CYS A 30 -10.60 -25.66 2.37
CA CYS A 30 -10.99 -25.62 0.98
C CYS A 30 -9.84 -25.94 0.02
N HIS A 31 -10.16 -26.55 -1.10
CA HIS A 31 -9.20 -26.78 -2.16
C HIS A 31 -8.71 -25.45 -2.79
N ARG A 32 -7.48 -25.44 -3.32
CA ARG A 32 -6.86 -24.25 -3.96
C ARG A 32 -7.72 -23.60 -5.04
N THR A 33 -8.52 -24.37 -5.77
CA THR A 33 -9.43 -23.85 -6.80
C THR A 33 -10.55 -23.00 -6.23
N THR A 34 -11.04 -23.35 -5.03
CA THR A 34 -12.04 -22.55 -4.30
C THR A 34 -11.47 -21.21 -3.89
N ILE A 35 -10.24 -21.19 -3.38
CA ILE A 35 -9.55 -19.93 -3.03
C ILE A 35 -9.28 -19.08 -4.28
N ALA A 36 -8.84 -19.71 -5.37
CA ALA A 36 -8.65 -19.01 -6.65
C ALA A 36 -9.99 -18.44 -7.18
N HIS A 37 -11.08 -19.22 -7.14
CA HIS A 37 -12.41 -18.76 -7.50
C HIS A 37 -12.88 -17.60 -6.62
N PHE A 38 -12.68 -17.67 -5.30
CA PHE A 38 -13.03 -16.61 -4.38
C PHE A 38 -12.38 -15.28 -4.75
N LEU A 39 -11.08 -15.28 -5.09
CA LEU A 39 -10.36 -14.09 -5.52
C LEU A 39 -10.80 -13.61 -6.91
N ASN A 40 -10.88 -14.51 -7.90
CA ASN A 40 -11.05 -14.14 -9.30
C ASN A 40 -12.51 -13.82 -9.67
N SER A 41 -13.47 -14.60 -9.18
CA SER A 41 -14.87 -14.56 -9.62
C SER A 41 -15.91 -14.74 -8.51
N GLY A 42 -15.47 -14.91 -7.27
CA GLY A 42 -16.39 -15.05 -6.13
C GLY A 42 -17.33 -13.84 -6.02
N LYS A 43 -18.59 -14.10 -5.71
CA LYS A 43 -19.61 -13.06 -5.49
C LYS A 43 -19.52 -12.54 -4.05
N TRP A 44 -18.64 -11.61 -3.80
CA TRP A 44 -18.53 -10.87 -2.53
C TRP A 44 -18.24 -9.40 -2.80
N ASP A 45 -18.67 -8.57 -1.89
CA ASP A 45 -18.58 -7.11 -2.05
C ASP A 45 -17.19 -6.62 -1.59
N ASP A 46 -16.26 -6.59 -2.53
CA ASP A 46 -14.93 -6.03 -2.35
C ASP A 46 -14.94 -4.50 -2.23
N THR A 47 -15.92 -3.84 -2.85
CA THR A 47 -16.09 -2.38 -2.77
C THR A 47 -16.52 -1.96 -1.35
N LEU A 48 -17.44 -2.72 -0.74
CA LEU A 48 -17.84 -2.46 0.65
C LEU A 48 -16.64 -2.60 1.60
N LEU A 49 -15.84 -3.65 1.43
CA LEU A 49 -14.64 -3.86 2.26
C LEU A 49 -13.62 -2.72 2.06
N GLU A 50 -13.39 -2.30 0.83
CA GLU A 50 -12.49 -1.19 0.51
C GLU A 50 -12.97 0.11 1.15
N ASN A 51 -14.24 0.45 0.99
CA ASN A 51 -14.82 1.67 1.56
C ASN A 51 -14.79 1.66 3.09
N THR A 52 -15.06 0.51 3.71
CA THR A 52 -14.97 0.34 5.17
C THR A 52 -13.53 0.57 5.64
N LEU A 53 -12.55 0.00 4.96
CA LEU A 53 -11.14 0.20 5.29
C LEU A 53 -10.72 1.66 5.12
N LYS A 54 -11.10 2.31 4.02
CA LYS A 54 -10.85 3.75 3.78
C LYS A 54 -11.44 4.62 4.90
N SER A 55 -12.69 4.36 5.28
CA SER A 55 -13.37 5.11 6.34
C SER A 55 -12.66 4.94 7.69
N SER A 56 -12.29 3.72 8.04
CA SER A 56 -11.55 3.45 9.29
C SER A 56 -10.17 4.11 9.30
N VAL A 57 -9.47 4.13 8.17
CA VAL A 57 -8.16 4.82 8.05
C VAL A 57 -8.32 6.32 8.29
N VAL A 58 -9.33 6.95 7.67
CA VAL A 58 -9.62 8.38 7.86
C VAL A 58 -9.98 8.66 9.32
N GLU A 59 -10.89 7.88 9.90
CA GLU A 59 -11.31 8.04 11.29
C GLU A 59 -10.12 7.99 12.26
N ILE A 60 -9.27 7.00 12.14
CA ILE A 60 -8.08 6.85 13.00
C ILE A 60 -7.12 8.03 12.84
N ILE A 61 -6.75 8.37 11.61
CA ILE A 61 -5.75 9.42 11.35
C ILE A 61 -6.28 10.80 11.71
N TYR A 62 -7.56 11.09 11.42
CA TYR A 62 -8.16 12.39 11.72
C TYR A 62 -8.45 12.57 13.21
N SER A 63 -8.88 11.52 13.89
CA SER A 63 -9.04 11.54 15.36
C SER A 63 -7.70 11.77 16.05
N GLU A 64 -6.63 11.14 15.59
CA GLU A 64 -5.29 11.36 16.12
C GLU A 64 -4.80 12.79 15.85
N ALA A 65 -5.09 13.34 14.68
CA ALA A 65 -4.76 14.73 14.34
C ALA A 65 -5.51 15.73 15.21
N GLN A 66 -6.80 15.51 15.45
CA GLN A 66 -7.60 16.35 16.36
C GLN A 66 -7.09 16.26 17.80
N ARG A 67 -6.77 15.05 18.26
CA ARG A 67 -6.27 14.80 19.62
C ARG A 67 -4.92 15.46 19.89
N THR A 68 -4.01 15.47 18.89
CA THR A 68 -2.62 15.89 19.07
C THR A 68 -2.32 17.28 18.52
N GLY A 69 -3.18 17.84 17.66
CA GLY A 69 -2.89 19.04 16.87
C GLY A 69 -1.81 18.84 15.80
N ASN A 70 -1.30 17.61 15.61
CA ASN A 70 -0.29 17.31 14.61
C ASN A 70 -0.90 17.26 13.20
N PRO A 71 -0.15 17.69 12.16
CA PRO A 71 -0.65 17.69 10.79
C PRO A 71 -0.88 16.28 10.27
N VAL A 72 -1.88 16.14 9.39
CA VAL A 72 -2.07 14.96 8.55
C VAL A 72 -1.19 15.08 7.32
N PHE A 73 -0.49 14.00 6.98
CA PHE A 73 0.25 13.86 5.73
C PHE A 73 -0.47 12.87 4.82
N CYS A 74 -0.87 13.35 3.63
CA CYS A 74 -1.31 12.50 2.54
C CYS A 74 -0.13 12.27 1.60
N ILE A 75 0.33 11.02 1.45
CA ILE A 75 1.56 10.67 0.76
C ILE A 75 1.23 9.80 -0.44
N VAL A 76 1.70 10.19 -1.62
CA VAL A 76 1.46 9.45 -2.88
C VAL A 76 2.78 9.02 -3.50
N ASP A 77 2.82 7.76 -3.91
CA ASP A 77 3.90 7.19 -4.70
C ASP A 77 3.41 5.94 -5.44
N ASP A 78 4.21 5.40 -6.34
CA ASP A 78 3.90 4.14 -7.02
C ASP A 78 5.02 3.10 -6.88
N THR A 79 4.65 1.83 -7.07
CA THR A 79 5.62 0.74 -7.04
C THR A 79 5.29 -0.29 -8.11
N ILE A 80 6.33 -1.01 -8.57
CA ILE A 80 6.19 -2.12 -9.51
C ILE A 80 6.28 -3.43 -8.72
N ALA A 81 5.25 -4.27 -8.84
CA ALA A 81 5.26 -5.67 -8.44
C ALA A 81 5.81 -6.48 -9.61
N SER A 82 7.12 -6.73 -9.61
CA SER A 82 7.82 -7.38 -10.70
C SER A 82 7.33 -8.81 -10.94
N LYS A 83 7.18 -9.19 -12.20
CA LYS A 83 6.79 -10.54 -12.64
C LYS A 83 7.68 -11.04 -13.75
N PRO A 84 7.96 -12.34 -13.83
CA PRO A 84 8.54 -12.91 -15.04
C PRO A 84 7.53 -12.76 -16.19
N LYS A 85 8.00 -12.28 -17.35
CA LYS A 85 7.15 -12.18 -18.53
C LYS A 85 6.79 -13.59 -19.01
N PRO A 86 5.49 -13.92 -19.17
CA PRO A 86 5.09 -15.19 -19.72
C PRO A 86 5.59 -15.37 -21.16
N SER A 87 5.73 -16.63 -21.61
CA SER A 87 5.94 -16.94 -23.02
C SER A 87 4.83 -16.35 -23.88
N SER A 88 5.13 -15.96 -25.11
CA SER A 88 4.14 -15.52 -26.10
C SER A 88 3.08 -16.57 -26.41
N GLN A 89 3.38 -17.86 -26.14
CA GLN A 89 2.47 -18.98 -26.31
C GLN A 89 1.64 -19.31 -25.06
N ALA A 90 1.74 -18.50 -24.00
CA ALA A 90 0.98 -18.74 -22.77
C ALA A 90 -0.53 -18.61 -23.03
N LEU A 91 -1.29 -19.65 -22.72
CA LEU A 91 -2.74 -19.70 -22.85
C LEU A 91 -3.46 -18.65 -21.98
N HIS A 92 -2.87 -18.31 -20.84
CA HIS A 92 -3.42 -17.35 -19.90
C HIS A 92 -2.36 -16.30 -19.59
N PRO A 93 -2.33 -15.17 -20.29
CA PRO A 93 -1.44 -14.05 -19.98
C PRO A 93 -1.75 -13.50 -18.58
N ILE A 94 -0.84 -12.71 -18.04
CA ILE A 94 -1.09 -11.97 -16.80
C ILE A 94 -1.81 -10.67 -17.20
N GLU A 95 -3.06 -10.51 -16.78
CA GLU A 95 -3.86 -9.33 -17.08
C GLU A 95 -3.23 -8.08 -16.42
N ASP A 96 -3.28 -6.94 -17.11
CA ASP A 96 -2.78 -5.63 -16.66
C ASP A 96 -1.30 -5.61 -16.23
N ALA A 97 -0.51 -6.60 -16.64
CA ALA A 97 0.93 -6.58 -16.48
C ALA A 97 1.60 -5.98 -17.73
N TYR A 98 2.43 -4.98 -17.53
CA TYR A 98 3.10 -4.25 -18.60
C TYR A 98 4.58 -4.03 -18.28
N PHE A 99 5.35 -3.56 -19.28
CA PHE A 99 6.66 -2.98 -19.03
C PHE A 99 6.53 -1.55 -18.49
N HIS A 100 7.22 -1.29 -17.40
CA HIS A 100 7.31 -0.01 -16.74
C HIS A 100 8.77 0.39 -16.56
N GLN A 101 9.06 1.70 -16.67
CA GLN A 101 10.39 2.20 -16.35
C GLN A 101 10.63 2.12 -14.84
N SER A 102 11.59 1.33 -14.41
CA SER A 102 11.99 1.23 -13.01
C SER A 102 13.22 2.11 -12.77
N HIS A 103 13.05 3.17 -11.99
CA HIS A 103 14.17 4.02 -11.57
C HIS A 103 15.15 3.26 -10.67
N LEU A 104 14.65 2.37 -9.80
CA LEU A 104 15.46 1.56 -8.91
C LEU A 104 16.36 0.56 -9.66
N LYS A 105 15.87 -0.01 -10.77
CA LYS A 105 16.62 -0.98 -11.57
C LYS A 105 17.36 -0.33 -12.75
N GLY A 106 17.13 0.95 -13.02
CA GLY A 106 17.70 1.65 -14.19
C GLY A 106 17.25 1.09 -15.54
N LYS A 107 16.22 0.22 -15.58
CA LYS A 107 15.73 -0.47 -16.79
C LYS A 107 14.24 -0.70 -16.73
N GLN A 108 13.68 -1.17 -17.85
CA GLN A 108 12.29 -1.61 -17.90
C GLN A 108 12.09 -2.89 -17.05
N ASP A 109 11.01 -2.91 -16.29
CA ASP A 109 10.59 -4.02 -15.45
C ASP A 109 9.18 -4.45 -15.83
N TYR A 110 8.97 -5.75 -16.02
CA TYR A 110 7.67 -6.29 -16.36
C TYR A 110 6.89 -6.64 -15.09
N GLY A 111 5.64 -6.24 -15.02
CA GLY A 111 4.79 -6.55 -13.86
C GLY A 111 3.59 -5.62 -13.73
N HIS A 112 2.98 -5.64 -12.56
CA HIS A 112 1.89 -4.75 -12.21
C HIS A 112 2.45 -3.49 -11.53
N GLN A 113 1.88 -2.34 -11.89
CA GLN A 113 2.21 -1.09 -11.20
C GLN A 113 1.04 -0.70 -10.31
N ALA A 114 1.32 -0.39 -9.04
CA ALA A 114 0.36 0.08 -8.08
C ALA A 114 0.61 1.54 -7.74
N VAL A 115 -0.47 2.33 -7.72
CA VAL A 115 -0.47 3.68 -7.13
C VAL A 115 -0.97 3.55 -5.71
N ALA A 116 -0.18 4.02 -4.75
CA ALA A 116 -0.53 3.99 -3.33
C ALA A 116 -0.74 5.40 -2.78
N VAL A 117 -1.75 5.52 -1.92
CA VAL A 117 -2.01 6.72 -1.12
C VAL A 117 -1.99 6.33 0.35
N MET A 118 -1.10 6.96 1.11
CA MET A 118 -0.98 6.74 2.55
C MET A 118 -1.48 7.97 3.30
N LEU A 119 -2.12 7.75 4.44
CA LEU A 119 -2.37 8.79 5.42
C LEU A 119 -1.48 8.56 6.64
N SER A 120 -0.91 9.64 7.16
CA SER A 120 -0.05 9.58 8.34
C SER A 120 -0.29 10.75 9.27
N CYS A 121 -0.31 10.47 10.57
CA CYS A 121 -0.31 11.47 11.63
C CYS A 121 0.40 10.90 12.86
N ASN A 122 1.24 11.70 13.50
CA ASN A 122 1.89 11.36 14.77
C ASN A 122 2.55 9.96 14.81
N GLY A 123 3.20 9.53 13.72
CA GLY A 123 3.86 8.23 13.61
C GLY A 123 2.96 7.08 13.20
N ILE A 124 1.62 7.23 13.22
CA ILE A 124 0.70 6.26 12.64
C ILE A 124 0.71 6.42 11.13
N VAL A 125 0.91 5.33 10.39
CA VAL A 125 0.99 5.31 8.92
C VAL A 125 0.09 4.21 8.39
N LEU A 126 -0.97 4.57 7.68
CA LEU A 126 -1.96 3.63 7.17
C LEU A 126 -2.17 3.81 5.67
N ASN A 127 -2.37 2.71 4.96
CA ASN A 127 -2.71 2.73 3.54
C ASN A 127 -4.18 3.11 3.37
N TYR A 128 -4.44 4.21 2.66
CA TYR A 128 -5.78 4.67 2.32
C TYR A 128 -6.28 4.07 1.01
N ALA A 129 -5.41 4.00 -0.02
CA ALA A 129 -5.74 3.41 -1.31
C ALA A 129 -4.53 2.72 -1.94
N PHE A 130 -4.77 1.59 -2.59
CA PHE A 130 -3.76 0.82 -3.32
C PHE A 130 -4.35 0.32 -4.63
N VAL A 131 -4.11 1.06 -5.72
CA VAL A 131 -4.84 0.93 -6.99
C VAL A 131 -3.95 0.33 -8.08
N LEU A 132 -4.45 -0.70 -8.77
CA LEU A 132 -3.80 -1.29 -9.94
C LEU A 132 -3.84 -0.30 -11.11
N TYR A 133 -2.66 0.06 -11.61
CA TYR A 133 -2.52 0.89 -12.80
C TYR A 133 -2.55 0.02 -14.06
N ASN A 134 -3.63 0.12 -14.83
CA ASN A 134 -3.87 -0.68 -16.04
C ASN A 134 -3.69 0.10 -17.36
N LYS A 135 -3.13 1.31 -17.29
CA LYS A 135 -2.94 2.22 -18.43
C LYS A 135 -4.22 2.75 -19.11
N SER A 136 -5.42 2.36 -18.66
CA SER A 136 -6.68 2.89 -19.21
C SER A 136 -6.90 4.35 -18.83
N ILE A 137 -6.45 4.74 -17.64
CA ILE A 137 -6.46 6.11 -17.12
C ILE A 137 -5.08 6.48 -16.61
N SER A 138 -4.75 7.78 -16.62
CA SER A 138 -3.43 8.21 -16.12
C SER A 138 -3.31 8.07 -14.61
N LYS A 139 -2.08 7.87 -14.10
CA LYS A 139 -1.82 7.89 -12.66
C LYS A 139 -2.24 9.21 -12.00
N ILE A 140 -2.14 10.30 -12.74
CA ILE A 140 -2.61 11.65 -12.31
C ILE A 140 -4.12 11.63 -12.07
N ASP A 141 -4.89 11.02 -12.97
CA ASP A 141 -6.36 10.92 -12.83
C ASP A 141 -6.77 9.98 -11.70
N ILE A 142 -6.04 8.88 -11.50
CA ILE A 142 -6.24 7.98 -10.35
C ILE A 142 -6.08 8.77 -9.04
N VAL A 143 -4.96 9.48 -8.88
CA VAL A 143 -4.69 10.25 -7.67
C VAL A 143 -5.70 11.38 -7.49
N GLN A 144 -6.11 12.04 -8.57
CA GLN A 144 -7.14 13.06 -8.50
C GLN A 144 -8.50 12.51 -8.04
N SER A 145 -8.90 11.34 -8.54
CA SER A 145 -10.14 10.69 -8.11
C SER A 145 -10.10 10.35 -6.62
N ILE A 146 -8.98 9.77 -6.16
CA ILE A 146 -8.78 9.45 -4.74
C ILE A 146 -8.81 10.73 -3.87
N ALA A 147 -8.17 11.81 -4.32
CA ALA A 147 -8.18 13.09 -3.60
C ALA A 147 -9.58 13.70 -3.48
N LYS A 148 -10.43 13.53 -4.50
CA LYS A 148 -11.83 14.00 -4.45
C LYS A 148 -12.67 13.25 -3.44
N GLU A 149 -12.41 11.96 -3.24
CA GLU A 149 -13.09 11.11 -2.25
C GLU A 149 -12.61 11.39 -0.81
N LEU A 150 -11.38 11.89 -0.66
CA LEU A 150 -10.80 12.14 0.65
C LEU A 150 -11.54 13.28 1.36
N PRO A 151 -12.01 13.09 2.62
CA PRO A 151 -12.59 14.16 3.41
C PRO A 151 -11.58 15.26 3.72
N GLU A 152 -12.08 16.48 3.97
CA GLU A 152 -11.23 17.58 4.42
C GLU A 152 -10.58 17.26 5.77
N PRO A 153 -9.28 17.53 5.94
CA PRO A 153 -8.59 17.24 7.17
C PRO A 153 -9.00 18.22 8.29
N PRO A 154 -9.07 17.76 9.55
CA PRO A 154 -9.53 18.60 10.67
C PRO A 154 -8.49 19.63 11.14
N VAL A 155 -7.25 19.54 10.67
CA VAL A 155 -6.13 20.40 11.02
C VAL A 155 -5.33 20.74 9.77
N MET A 156 -4.43 21.73 9.87
CA MET A 156 -3.50 22.05 8.78
C MET A 156 -2.73 20.80 8.32
N SER A 157 -2.81 20.47 7.05
CA SER A 157 -2.37 19.18 6.51
C SER A 157 -1.59 19.34 5.21
N TYR A 158 -0.82 18.30 4.86
CA TYR A 158 0.12 18.37 3.74
C TYR A 158 -0.03 17.18 2.82
N PHE A 159 -0.05 17.47 1.52
CA PHE A 159 0.09 16.49 0.46
C PHE A 159 1.56 16.38 0.06
N LEU A 160 2.12 15.16 0.11
CA LEU A 160 3.52 14.87 -0.21
C LEU A 160 3.60 13.96 -1.43
N CYS A 161 4.38 14.36 -2.43
CA CYS A 161 4.59 13.54 -3.63
C CYS A 161 6.00 13.72 -4.21
N ASP A 162 6.37 12.84 -5.13
CA ASP A 162 7.56 13.02 -5.95
C ASP A 162 7.31 13.97 -7.14
N CYS A 163 8.35 14.23 -7.93
CA CYS A 163 8.26 15.12 -9.08
C CYS A 163 7.34 14.62 -10.20
N TRP A 164 6.96 13.33 -10.21
CA TRP A 164 6.05 12.77 -11.19
C TRP A 164 4.61 13.23 -10.97
N TYR A 165 4.20 13.32 -9.70
CA TYR A 165 2.84 13.69 -9.32
C TYR A 165 2.64 15.21 -9.16
N VAL A 166 3.70 16.02 -9.29
CA VAL A 166 3.57 17.49 -9.26
C VAL A 166 2.97 17.98 -10.56
N SER A 167 1.65 18.20 -10.56
CA SER A 167 0.90 18.79 -11.67
C SER A 167 -0.14 19.78 -11.12
N GLU A 168 -0.47 20.80 -11.90
CA GLU A 168 -1.49 21.79 -11.53
C GLU A 168 -2.81 21.11 -11.12
N LYS A 169 -3.22 20.10 -11.89
CA LYS A 169 -4.46 19.35 -11.68
C LYS A 169 -4.48 18.70 -10.27
N ILE A 170 -3.41 18.05 -9.85
CA ILE A 170 -3.31 17.42 -8.54
C ILE A 170 -3.22 18.49 -7.45
N ILE A 171 -2.33 19.47 -7.61
CA ILE A 171 -2.12 20.54 -6.62
C ILE A 171 -3.46 21.23 -6.32
N ASN A 172 -4.18 21.68 -7.35
CA ASN A 172 -5.45 22.36 -7.18
C ASN A 172 -6.50 21.48 -6.48
N THR A 173 -6.54 20.17 -6.80
CA THR A 173 -7.47 19.25 -6.14
C THR A 173 -7.16 19.11 -4.64
N PHE A 174 -5.88 18.94 -4.27
CA PHE A 174 -5.50 18.84 -2.85
C PHE A 174 -5.66 20.17 -2.09
N VAL A 175 -5.36 21.30 -2.73
CA VAL A 175 -5.60 22.64 -2.14
C VAL A 175 -7.09 22.85 -1.86
N GLN A 176 -7.98 22.49 -2.79
CA GLN A 176 -9.44 22.53 -2.58
C GLN A 176 -9.92 21.63 -1.45
N LYS A 177 -9.15 20.60 -1.11
CA LYS A 177 -9.40 19.68 0.01
C LYS A 177 -8.69 20.09 1.30
N GLY A 178 -8.12 21.29 1.38
CA GLY A 178 -7.47 21.81 2.59
C GLY A 178 -6.05 21.29 2.83
N PHE A 179 -5.39 20.69 1.82
CA PHE A 179 -4.00 20.25 1.93
C PHE A 179 -3.03 21.22 1.27
N HIS A 180 -1.96 21.56 1.95
CA HIS A 180 -0.81 22.25 1.37
C HIS A 180 0.10 21.24 0.65
N THR A 181 0.51 21.55 -0.58
CA THR A 181 1.34 20.63 -1.37
C THR A 181 2.82 20.85 -1.12
N ILE A 182 3.54 19.76 -0.86
CA ILE A 182 5.01 19.72 -0.83
C ILE A 182 5.45 18.63 -1.82
N GLY A 183 6.07 19.04 -2.92
CA GLY A 183 6.52 18.12 -3.96
C GLY A 183 7.86 18.55 -4.56
N ALA A 184 8.64 17.57 -4.99
CA ALA A 184 9.89 17.83 -5.72
C ALA A 184 9.57 18.34 -7.13
N LEU A 185 10.29 19.36 -7.59
CA LEU A 185 10.20 19.85 -8.97
C LEU A 185 11.35 19.27 -9.81
N LYS A 186 11.05 18.94 -11.08
CA LYS A 186 12.10 18.59 -12.05
C LYS A 186 12.89 19.86 -12.42
N THR A 187 14.18 19.76 -12.54
CA THR A 187 15.09 20.89 -12.84
C THR A 187 14.80 21.57 -14.19
N ASN A 188 14.21 20.85 -15.14
CA ASN A 188 13.79 21.36 -16.44
C ASN A 188 12.39 22.03 -16.44
N ARG A 189 11.73 22.15 -15.27
CA ARG A 189 10.43 22.79 -15.15
C ARG A 189 10.55 24.27 -15.48
N LEU A 190 9.59 24.78 -16.27
CA LEU A 190 9.48 26.20 -16.57
C LEU A 190 8.73 26.90 -15.43
N LEU A 191 9.30 27.98 -14.95
CA LEU A 191 8.70 28.89 -13.98
C LEU A 191 8.57 30.27 -14.60
N TYR A 192 7.74 31.12 -14.02
CA TYR A 192 7.49 32.49 -14.49
C TYR A 192 7.71 33.52 -13.38
N PRO A 193 8.92 33.60 -12.80
CA PRO A 193 9.21 34.60 -11.80
C PRO A 193 9.06 35.99 -12.42
N SER A 194 8.23 36.84 -11.79
CA SER A 194 7.92 38.19 -12.29
C SER A 194 7.49 38.26 -13.77
N GLY A 195 6.80 37.20 -14.26
CA GLY A 195 6.33 37.08 -15.64
C GLY A 195 7.38 36.62 -16.66
N MET A 196 8.63 36.44 -16.27
CA MET A 196 9.71 35.96 -17.13
C MET A 196 9.79 34.44 -17.14
N LYS A 197 9.80 33.85 -18.35
CA LYS A 197 9.92 32.39 -18.50
C LYS A 197 11.38 31.94 -18.27
N LYS A 198 11.61 31.14 -17.21
CA LYS A 198 12.92 30.55 -16.88
C LYS A 198 12.78 29.08 -16.52
N LYS A 199 13.81 28.27 -16.80
CA LYS A 199 13.92 26.93 -16.25
C LYS A 199 14.30 27.00 -14.78
N LEU A 200 13.85 26.03 -13.98
CA LEU A 200 14.22 25.94 -12.56
C LEU A 200 15.75 25.87 -12.38
N SER A 201 16.47 25.16 -13.27
CA SER A 201 17.94 25.09 -13.23
C SER A 201 18.63 26.45 -13.52
N GLU A 202 18.03 27.28 -14.35
CA GLU A 202 18.53 28.63 -14.66
C GLU A 202 18.29 29.55 -13.46
N LEU A 203 17.08 29.50 -12.88
CA LEU A 203 16.72 30.25 -11.69
C LEU A 203 17.61 29.85 -10.49
N ASP A 204 17.88 28.54 -10.33
CA ASP A 204 18.74 28.02 -9.27
C ASP A 204 20.18 28.55 -9.36
N ALA A 205 20.69 28.72 -10.57
CA ALA A 205 22.03 29.29 -10.79
C ALA A 205 22.09 30.81 -10.51
N GLU A 206 20.98 31.52 -10.69
CA GLU A 206 20.90 32.97 -10.46
C GLU A 206 20.69 33.34 -8.99
N LEU A 207 20.02 32.48 -8.21
CA LEU A 207 19.70 32.76 -6.82
C LEU A 207 20.90 32.47 -5.91
N SER A 208 21.18 33.38 -5.00
CA SER A 208 22.11 33.17 -3.89
C SER A 208 21.60 32.11 -2.92
N VAL A 209 22.51 31.55 -2.10
CA VAL A 209 22.14 30.55 -1.06
C VAL A 209 21.06 31.07 -0.12
N THR A 210 21.08 32.35 0.21
CA THR A 210 20.12 33.03 1.09
C THR A 210 18.75 33.16 0.43
N GLU A 211 18.71 33.48 -0.86
CA GLU A 211 17.47 33.61 -1.63
C GLU A 211 16.83 32.27 -1.97
N LYS A 212 17.60 31.18 -1.97
CA LYS A 212 17.08 29.82 -2.13
C LYS A 212 16.30 29.32 -0.93
N GLY A 213 16.18 30.12 0.14
CA GLY A 213 15.46 29.72 1.33
C GLY A 213 16.00 28.47 1.99
N PHE A 214 17.27 28.15 1.75
CA PHE A 214 18.03 27.20 2.56
C PHE A 214 18.33 27.82 3.91
N ASP A 215 17.31 28.06 4.67
CA ASP A 215 17.48 28.25 6.09
C ASP A 215 17.80 26.86 6.68
N PRO A 216 19.03 26.62 7.17
CA PRO A 216 19.44 25.34 7.73
C PRO A 216 18.62 24.92 8.95
N VAL A 217 17.77 25.79 9.43
CA VAL A 217 16.98 25.64 10.66
C VAL A 217 15.65 24.92 10.43
N THR A 218 15.26 24.59 9.22
CA THR A 218 13.96 23.97 9.04
C THR A 218 14.00 22.47 9.39
N VAL A 219 14.04 22.19 10.70
CA VAL A 219 13.58 20.95 11.32
C VAL A 219 12.27 20.46 10.65
N LYS A 220 11.40 21.36 10.21
CA LYS A 220 10.22 21.10 9.37
C LYS A 220 10.56 20.36 8.07
N ASN A 221 11.56 20.74 7.29
CA ASN A 221 11.92 20.07 6.05
C ASN A 221 12.42 18.65 6.28
N ARG A 222 13.15 18.37 7.34
CA ARG A 222 13.51 17.01 7.75
C ARG A 222 12.29 16.19 8.13
N LYS A 223 11.33 16.75 8.86
CA LYS A 223 10.09 16.07 9.23
C LYS A 223 9.28 15.67 8.01
N TYR A 224 9.14 16.54 7.02
CA TYR A 224 8.39 16.26 5.79
C TYR A 224 9.09 15.20 4.92
N TYR A 225 10.40 15.28 4.78
CA TYR A 225 11.16 14.24 4.07
C TYR A 225 11.04 12.87 4.74
N VAL A 226 11.13 12.81 6.07
CA VAL A 226 10.94 11.57 6.84
C VAL A 226 9.52 11.03 6.64
N CYS A 227 8.49 11.87 6.68
CA CYS A 227 7.11 11.44 6.43
C CYS A 227 6.94 10.85 5.02
N ARG A 228 7.51 11.47 3.98
CA ARG A 228 7.45 10.94 2.62
C ARG A 228 8.15 9.58 2.50
N TRP A 229 9.23 9.34 3.21
CA TRP A 229 9.95 8.07 3.22
C TRP A 229 9.10 6.90 3.75
N THR A 230 8.07 7.16 4.53
CA THR A 230 7.21 6.11 5.11
C THR A 230 6.49 5.27 4.05
N ILE A 231 6.15 5.84 2.88
CA ILE A 231 5.55 5.07 1.78
C ILE A 231 6.54 4.06 1.19
N GLY A 232 7.83 4.41 1.12
CA GLY A 232 8.89 3.46 0.71
C GLY A 232 9.06 2.31 1.71
N VAL A 233 8.91 2.60 3.00
CA VAL A 233 8.90 1.57 4.06
C VAL A 233 7.69 0.65 3.89
N PHE A 234 6.50 1.20 3.65
CA PHE A 234 5.29 0.43 3.35
C PHE A 234 5.48 -0.50 2.16
N PHE A 235 5.99 -0.01 1.03
CA PHE A 235 6.27 -0.86 -0.14
C PHE A 235 7.25 -1.99 0.19
N ARG A 236 8.32 -1.70 0.94
CA ARG A 236 9.27 -2.72 1.38
C ARG A 236 8.59 -3.78 2.25
N GLN A 237 7.76 -3.38 3.20
CA GLN A 237 7.00 -4.30 4.07
C GLN A 237 6.05 -5.18 3.24
N CYS A 238 5.31 -4.60 2.30
CA CYS A 238 4.43 -5.34 1.40
C CYS A 238 5.19 -6.35 0.54
N LYS A 239 6.36 -5.99 0.00
CA LYS A 239 7.19 -6.89 -0.82
C LYS A 239 7.82 -8.02 0.00
N THR A 240 8.34 -7.71 1.18
CA THR A 240 9.10 -8.68 1.99
C THR A 240 8.25 -9.54 2.91
N ARG A 241 7.05 -9.09 3.30
CA ARG A 241 6.20 -9.75 4.30
C ARG A 241 4.80 -10.11 3.83
N LEU A 242 4.26 -9.38 2.85
CA LEU A 242 2.87 -9.52 2.40
C LEU A 242 2.75 -9.96 0.95
N ALA A 243 3.82 -10.53 0.39
CA ALA A 243 3.87 -11.14 -0.95
C ALA A 243 3.47 -10.21 -2.12
N LEU A 244 3.72 -8.91 -2.04
CA LEU A 244 3.39 -7.98 -3.13
C LEU A 244 4.07 -8.34 -4.46
N ASP A 245 5.31 -8.87 -4.44
CA ASP A 245 6.03 -9.26 -5.66
C ASP A 245 5.88 -10.75 -6.02
N THR A 246 5.46 -11.59 -5.07
CA THR A 246 5.51 -13.05 -5.20
C THR A 246 4.17 -13.74 -5.45
N TYR A 247 3.04 -13.02 -5.38
CA TYR A 247 1.73 -13.61 -5.68
C TYR A 247 1.67 -14.17 -7.12
N GLN A 248 0.88 -15.24 -7.31
CA GLN A 248 0.71 -15.93 -8.58
C GLN A 248 -0.75 -15.90 -9.07
N ILE A 249 -1.39 -14.75 -8.96
CA ILE A 249 -2.73 -14.48 -9.46
C ILE A 249 -2.58 -13.83 -10.83
N ARG A 250 -3.41 -14.22 -11.82
CA ARG A 250 -3.30 -13.72 -13.19
C ARG A 250 -4.41 -12.76 -13.60
N SER A 251 -5.60 -12.83 -12.98
CA SER A 251 -6.71 -11.94 -13.30
C SER A 251 -6.60 -10.61 -12.58
N SER A 252 -6.89 -9.52 -13.26
CA SER A 252 -6.90 -8.17 -12.70
C SER A 252 -7.77 -8.05 -11.46
N LYS A 253 -8.98 -8.63 -11.51
CA LYS A 253 -9.91 -8.64 -10.37
C LYS A 253 -9.32 -9.38 -9.17
N GLY A 254 -8.73 -10.54 -9.40
CA GLY A 254 -8.08 -11.33 -8.34
C GLY A 254 -6.90 -10.60 -7.72
N ILE A 255 -6.12 -9.87 -8.52
CA ILE A 255 -4.98 -9.08 -8.07
C ILE A 255 -5.46 -7.91 -7.20
N GLN A 256 -6.46 -7.15 -7.63
CA GLN A 256 -7.02 -6.03 -6.86
C GLN A 256 -7.57 -6.51 -5.52
N ARG A 257 -8.32 -7.62 -5.50
CA ARG A 257 -8.82 -8.24 -4.28
C ARG A 257 -7.70 -8.72 -3.35
N TYR A 258 -6.66 -9.33 -3.90
CA TYR A 258 -5.49 -9.72 -3.13
C TYR A 258 -4.78 -8.51 -2.51
N TRP A 259 -4.62 -7.43 -3.26
CA TRP A 259 -4.02 -6.19 -2.76
C TRP A 259 -4.87 -5.50 -1.68
N LEU A 260 -6.20 -5.58 -1.80
CA LEU A 260 -7.11 -5.13 -0.75
C LEU A 260 -6.90 -5.92 0.56
N LEU A 261 -6.80 -7.26 0.48
CA LEU A 261 -6.52 -8.10 1.65
C LEU A 261 -5.10 -7.88 2.21
N MET A 262 -4.13 -7.63 1.35
CA MET A 262 -2.77 -7.23 1.76
C MET A 262 -2.78 -5.89 2.52
N SER A 263 -3.52 -4.91 2.03
CA SER A 263 -3.70 -3.61 2.71
C SER A 263 -4.41 -3.77 4.04
N MET A 264 -5.42 -4.65 4.11
CA MET A 264 -6.08 -5.01 5.36
C MET A 264 -5.13 -5.70 6.36
N ALA A 265 -4.26 -6.61 5.89
CA ALA A 265 -3.25 -7.23 6.74
C ALA A 265 -2.27 -6.18 7.30
N HIS A 266 -1.82 -5.25 6.49
CA HIS A 266 -0.98 -4.14 6.95
C HIS A 266 -1.71 -3.28 7.99
N TYR A 267 -2.96 -2.92 7.73
CA TYR A 267 -3.81 -2.15 8.65
C TYR A 267 -3.91 -2.85 10.02
N ILE A 268 -4.23 -4.15 10.05
CA ILE A 268 -4.34 -4.94 11.29
C ILE A 268 -3.04 -4.92 12.08
N CYS A 269 -1.88 -5.02 11.41
CA CYS A 269 -0.57 -4.93 12.08
C CYS A 269 -0.38 -3.59 12.80
N VAL A 270 -0.78 -2.48 12.19
CA VAL A 270 -0.51 -1.14 12.71
C VAL A 270 -1.49 -0.75 13.81
N ILE A 271 -2.77 -1.11 13.67
CA ILE A 271 -3.80 -0.72 14.67
C ILE A 271 -3.67 -1.49 15.99
N GLY A 272 -3.12 -2.72 15.94
CA GLY A 272 -2.93 -3.56 17.11
C GLY A 272 -4.20 -3.83 17.92
N THR A 273 -4.02 -4.29 19.16
CA THR A 273 -5.09 -4.50 20.14
C THR A 273 -4.97 -3.45 21.25
N GLY A 274 -5.68 -2.33 21.06
CA GLY A 274 -5.76 -1.26 22.08
C GLY A 274 -4.69 -0.17 22.01
N ARG A 275 -3.66 -0.30 21.17
CA ARG A 275 -2.68 0.76 20.87
C ARG A 275 -2.10 0.61 19.47
N TYR A 276 -1.76 1.74 18.87
CA TYR A 276 -1.01 1.74 17.63
C TYR A 276 0.43 1.26 17.86
N GLN A 277 0.95 0.52 16.91
CA GLN A 277 2.28 -0.10 16.99
C GLN A 277 2.97 -0.07 15.62
N SER A 278 4.27 -0.35 15.59
CA SER A 278 4.96 -0.51 14.32
C SER A 278 4.44 -1.74 13.58
N PHE A 279 4.45 -1.67 12.23
CA PHE A 279 4.07 -2.83 11.41
C PHE A 279 4.84 -4.10 11.81
N GLN A 280 6.14 -3.98 12.10
CA GLN A 280 6.98 -5.14 12.42
C GLN A 280 6.57 -5.81 13.74
N GLU A 281 6.29 -5.03 14.77
CA GLU A 281 5.80 -5.55 16.06
C GLU A 281 4.46 -6.24 15.89
N GLY A 282 3.50 -5.57 15.19
CA GLY A 282 2.19 -6.13 14.93
C GLY A 282 2.24 -7.40 14.10
N TYR A 283 3.06 -7.43 13.05
CA TYR A 283 3.24 -8.60 12.22
C TYR A 283 3.77 -9.80 13.02
N GLN A 284 4.78 -9.58 13.87
CA GLN A 284 5.35 -10.62 14.71
C GLN A 284 4.34 -11.12 15.76
N LEU A 285 3.63 -10.21 16.42
CA LEU A 285 2.62 -10.54 17.41
C LEU A 285 1.51 -11.42 16.81
N ILE A 286 0.92 -10.97 15.70
CA ILE A 286 -0.18 -11.70 15.05
C ILE A 286 0.31 -13.08 14.59
N ARG A 287 1.48 -13.15 13.96
CA ARG A 287 2.06 -14.40 13.50
C ARG A 287 2.30 -15.38 14.65
N SER A 288 2.88 -14.93 15.75
CA SER A 288 3.13 -15.77 16.93
C SER A 288 1.82 -16.24 17.57
N THR A 289 0.81 -15.38 17.66
CA THR A 289 -0.51 -15.75 18.19
C THR A 289 -1.16 -16.84 17.33
N ILE A 290 -1.19 -16.68 16.01
CA ILE A 290 -1.75 -17.70 15.09
C ILE A 290 -0.99 -19.02 15.22
N GLN A 291 0.34 -18.98 15.32
CA GLN A 291 1.15 -20.19 15.50
C GLN A 291 0.86 -20.87 16.85
N GLN A 292 0.73 -20.09 17.91
CA GLN A 292 0.41 -20.61 19.24
C GLN A 292 -0.98 -21.27 19.27
N GLU A 293 -2.00 -20.63 18.69
CA GLU A 293 -3.34 -21.20 18.57
C GLU A 293 -3.32 -22.52 17.77
N LYS A 294 -2.57 -22.57 16.67
CA LYS A 294 -2.39 -23.81 15.89
C LYS A 294 -1.77 -24.92 16.75
N TYR A 295 -0.72 -24.62 17.49
CA TYR A 295 -0.08 -25.63 18.35
C TYR A 295 -0.97 -26.08 19.52
N GLN A 296 -1.73 -25.16 20.13
CA GLN A 296 -2.71 -25.49 21.15
C GLN A 296 -3.79 -26.43 20.61
N TYR A 297 -4.32 -26.13 19.41
CA TYR A 297 -5.29 -26.99 18.75
C TYR A 297 -4.73 -28.39 18.47
N LEU A 298 -3.52 -28.49 17.90
CA LEU A 298 -2.85 -29.76 17.64
C LEU A 298 -2.61 -30.57 18.93
N PHE A 299 -2.19 -29.89 20.00
CA PHE A 299 -1.99 -30.53 21.30
C PHE A 299 -3.30 -31.09 21.88
N GLN A 300 -4.41 -30.33 21.76
CA GLN A 300 -5.74 -30.80 22.16
C GLN A 300 -6.18 -32.02 21.35
N CYS A 301 -6.00 -31.97 20.01
CA CYS A 301 -6.29 -33.09 19.13
C CYS A 301 -5.49 -34.36 19.56
N ALA A 302 -4.20 -34.19 19.80
CA ALA A 302 -3.36 -35.30 20.26
C ALA A 302 -3.83 -35.89 21.63
N LYS A 303 -4.27 -35.02 22.54
CA LYS A 303 -4.86 -35.46 23.82
C LYS A 303 -6.20 -36.23 23.67
N SER A 304 -6.96 -35.88 22.63
CA SER A 304 -8.26 -36.51 22.37
C SER A 304 -8.15 -37.88 21.69
N SER A 305 -6.94 -38.48 21.65
CA SER A 305 -6.69 -39.81 21.09
C SER A 305 -7.20 -39.98 19.63
N ILE A 306 -7.07 -38.93 18.84
CA ILE A 306 -7.37 -39.04 17.41
C ILE A 306 -6.35 -39.95 16.74
N ASP A 307 -6.77 -40.67 15.72
CA ASP A 307 -5.92 -41.50 14.90
C ASP A 307 -4.71 -40.74 14.34
N PHE A 308 -3.54 -41.40 14.29
CA PHE A 308 -2.29 -40.79 13.83
C PHE A 308 -2.37 -40.24 12.42
N GLU A 309 -3.06 -40.91 11.49
CA GLU A 309 -3.24 -40.40 10.11
C GLU A 309 -4.09 -39.12 10.09
N ALA A 310 -5.14 -39.07 10.90
CA ALA A 310 -5.97 -37.87 11.05
C ALA A 310 -5.17 -36.73 11.69
N PHE A 311 -4.35 -37.02 12.71
CA PHE A 311 -3.45 -36.05 13.30
C PHE A 311 -2.44 -35.47 12.29
N MET A 312 -1.80 -36.34 11.49
CA MET A 312 -0.84 -35.91 10.46
C MET A 312 -1.48 -35.01 9.39
N LYS A 313 -2.73 -35.24 9.02
CA LYS A 313 -3.49 -34.36 8.12
C LYS A 313 -3.77 -32.97 8.69
N LEU A 314 -3.91 -32.87 10.02
CA LEU A 314 -4.10 -31.59 10.72
C LEU A 314 -2.78 -30.86 10.97
N ALA A 315 -1.69 -31.58 11.16
CA ALA A 315 -0.38 -31.04 11.46
C ALA A 315 0.36 -30.49 10.21
N GLY A 316 0.10 -31.07 9.03
CA GLY A 316 0.71 -30.68 7.74
C GLY A 316 0.02 -29.52 7.10
#